data_d73ced79fb02fa09022e9a72eac17e43
#
_entry.id   d73ced79fb02fa09022e9a72eac17e43
#
_cell.length_a   1.000
_cell.length_b   1.000
_cell.length_c   1.000
_cell.angle_alpha   90.00
_cell.angle_beta   90.00
_cell.angle_gamma   90.00
#
_symmetry.space_group_name_H-M   'P 1'
#
loop_
_entity.id
_entity.type
_entity.pdbx_description
1 polymer ?
#
loop_
_entity_poly.entity_id
_entity_poly.type
_entity_poly.pdbx_seq_one_letter_code
_entity_poly.pdbx_strand_id
1 'polypeptide(L)'
;DVVRSEMNAIGAQEILFPALLPRAPYETTNRWTEYGDGVFRLKDRRQNDYMLGPTHEEFFTLTVKGEYSSYKDFPLRLYQIQTKYRDEARPRAGILRGREFIMKDAYSFDIDDSGLKDAYHAHREAYQRIFDRLAVRYVIVSAVSGAMGGSASEEFLAESEVGEDTFVRCLQSGYAANVEAVVTAVPDALPIEGQPEAVVYDTPDAPTIATLVDWANTVDLGREITAADTLKNVLLKVRQPGGEWELLGI
;
A
#
# COMPACT_ATOMS: atom_id res chain seq x y z
N ASP A 1 8.57 -24.47 -6.59
CA ASP A 1 9.40 -24.67 -7.80
C ASP A 1 9.15 -23.61 -8.87
N VAL A 2 7.89 -23.30 -9.23
CA VAL A 2 7.56 -22.29 -10.25
C VAL A 2 8.16 -20.94 -9.89
N VAL A 3 7.87 -20.42 -8.68
CA VAL A 3 8.39 -19.11 -8.21
C VAL A 3 9.93 -19.09 -8.24
N ARG A 4 10.58 -20.12 -7.70
CA ARG A 4 12.06 -20.22 -7.69
C ARG A 4 12.64 -20.21 -9.09
N SER A 5 12.03 -20.95 -10.01
CA SER A 5 12.45 -21.02 -11.41
C SER A 5 12.42 -19.63 -12.08
N GLU A 6 11.33 -18.87 -11.89
CA GLU A 6 11.18 -17.55 -12.51
C GLU A 6 12.07 -16.48 -11.85
N MET A 7 12.29 -16.57 -10.54
CA MET A 7 13.22 -15.67 -9.86
C MET A 7 14.67 -15.92 -10.31
N ASN A 8 15.07 -17.18 -10.43
CA ASN A 8 16.40 -17.52 -10.96
C ASN A 8 16.57 -17.07 -12.41
N ALA A 9 15.52 -17.16 -13.24
CA ALA A 9 15.55 -16.73 -14.64
C ALA A 9 15.83 -15.24 -14.84
N ILE A 10 15.46 -14.39 -13.87
CA ILE A 10 15.80 -12.95 -13.89
C ILE A 10 17.15 -12.64 -13.21
N GLY A 11 17.95 -13.67 -12.89
CA GLY A 11 19.26 -13.51 -12.26
C GLY A 11 19.23 -13.24 -10.76
N ALA A 12 18.07 -13.47 -10.09
CA ALA A 12 17.98 -13.31 -8.64
C ALA A 12 18.61 -14.50 -7.91
N GLN A 13 19.27 -14.24 -6.79
CA GLN A 13 19.95 -15.21 -5.95
C GLN A 13 19.14 -15.51 -4.69
N GLU A 14 18.98 -16.79 -4.35
CA GLU A 14 18.23 -17.20 -3.17
C GLU A 14 19.10 -17.12 -1.92
N ILE A 15 18.59 -16.43 -0.88
CA ILE A 15 19.18 -16.36 0.46
C ILE A 15 18.07 -16.75 1.45
N LEU A 16 18.44 -17.35 2.58
CA LEU A 16 17.50 -17.63 3.66
C LEU A 16 17.98 -16.96 4.94
N PHE A 17 17.20 -16.03 5.45
CA PHE A 17 17.41 -15.36 6.73
C PHE A 17 16.65 -16.05 7.87
N PRO A 18 17.05 -15.88 9.14
CA PRO A 18 16.25 -16.30 10.29
C PRO A 18 14.87 -15.62 10.30
N ALA A 19 13.88 -16.31 10.84
CA ALA A 19 12.57 -15.73 11.14
C ALA A 19 12.54 -15.00 12.49
N LEU A 20 13.43 -15.37 13.42
CA LEU A 20 13.61 -14.70 14.71
C LEU A 20 14.62 -13.55 14.55
N LEU A 21 14.15 -12.32 14.67
CA LEU A 21 14.89 -11.12 14.30
C LEU A 21 15.13 -10.22 15.52
N PRO A 22 16.36 -9.73 15.76
CA PRO A 22 16.63 -8.82 16.84
C PRO A 22 16.05 -7.42 16.57
N ARG A 23 15.76 -6.71 17.65
CA ARG A 23 15.13 -5.38 17.64
C ARG A 23 15.94 -4.29 16.93
N ALA A 24 17.26 -4.26 17.11
CA ALA A 24 18.10 -3.14 16.71
C ALA A 24 17.98 -2.71 15.22
N PRO A 25 17.97 -3.61 14.21
CA PRO A 25 17.75 -3.19 12.82
C PRO A 25 16.44 -2.44 12.60
N TYR A 26 15.37 -2.87 13.24
CA TYR A 26 14.04 -2.28 13.12
C TYR A 26 13.87 -0.95 13.87
N GLU A 27 14.68 -0.68 14.88
CA GLU A 27 14.79 0.66 15.49
C GLU A 27 15.43 1.65 14.54
N THR A 28 16.45 1.22 13.80
CA THR A 28 17.14 2.08 12.82
C THR A 28 16.19 2.58 11.72
N THR A 29 15.21 1.77 11.32
CA THR A 29 14.19 2.13 10.34
C THR A 29 12.91 2.69 10.95
N ASN A 30 12.85 2.85 12.28
CA ASN A 30 11.67 3.21 13.06
C ASN A 30 10.51 2.18 12.99
N ARG A 31 10.67 1.08 12.27
CA ARG A 31 9.63 0.06 12.09
C ARG A 31 9.30 -0.71 13.35
N TRP A 32 10.24 -0.77 14.31
CA TRP A 32 9.93 -1.34 15.63
C TRP A 32 8.71 -0.67 16.29
N THR A 33 8.56 0.64 16.13
CA THR A 33 7.43 1.41 16.66
C THR A 33 6.26 1.46 15.68
N GLU A 34 6.52 1.72 14.41
CA GLU A 34 5.48 1.92 13.38
C GLU A 34 4.62 0.69 13.12
N TYR A 35 5.17 -0.51 13.26
CA TYR A 35 4.38 -1.74 13.12
C TYR A 35 3.35 -1.97 14.24
N GLY A 36 3.42 -1.20 15.33
CA GLY A 36 2.44 -1.26 16.41
C GLY A 36 2.20 -2.69 16.90
N ASP A 37 0.95 -3.06 17.05
CA ASP A 37 0.51 -4.40 17.48
C ASP A 37 0.49 -5.43 16.34
N GLY A 38 0.84 -5.04 15.11
CA GLY A 38 0.83 -5.93 13.95
C GLY A 38 1.97 -6.94 13.89
N VAL A 39 2.88 -6.97 14.87
CA VAL A 39 4.03 -7.88 14.91
C VAL A 39 4.13 -8.62 16.23
N PHE A 40 4.57 -9.89 16.15
CA PHE A 40 4.86 -10.68 17.34
C PHE A 40 6.20 -10.28 17.94
N ARG A 41 6.19 -9.73 19.15
CA ARG A 41 7.38 -9.40 19.94
C ARG A 41 7.58 -10.42 21.05
N LEU A 42 8.82 -10.75 21.31
CA LEU A 42 9.19 -11.71 22.35
C LEU A 42 10.54 -11.32 22.99
N LYS A 43 10.83 -11.94 24.11
CA LYS A 43 12.10 -11.77 24.80
C LYS A 43 12.81 -13.11 24.93
N ASP A 44 14.12 -13.07 24.79
CA ASP A 44 14.95 -14.25 25.11
C ASP A 44 15.13 -14.39 26.64
N ARG A 45 15.86 -15.42 27.03
CA ARG A 45 16.17 -15.68 28.48
C ARG A 45 16.97 -14.56 29.14
N ARG A 46 17.65 -13.72 28.34
CA ARG A 46 18.46 -12.57 28.81
C ARG A 46 17.69 -11.28 28.74
N GLN A 47 16.39 -11.32 28.44
CA GLN A 47 15.49 -10.17 28.29
C GLN A 47 15.84 -9.29 27.08
N ASN A 48 16.56 -9.80 26.09
CA ASN A 48 16.73 -9.10 24.82
C ASN A 48 15.44 -9.17 24.00
N ASP A 49 15.10 -8.08 23.33
CA ASP A 49 13.92 -7.96 22.51
C ASP A 49 14.16 -8.54 21.10
N TYR A 50 13.20 -9.32 20.66
CA TYR A 50 13.12 -9.91 19.32
C TYR A 50 11.72 -9.73 18.74
N MET A 51 11.60 -9.93 17.42
CA MET A 51 10.32 -10.12 16.76
C MET A 51 10.37 -11.33 15.83
N LEU A 52 9.21 -11.88 15.53
CA LEU A 52 9.05 -12.80 14.40
C LEU A 52 8.92 -11.96 13.12
N GLY A 53 9.68 -12.29 12.09
CA GLY A 53 9.83 -11.46 10.90
C GLY A 53 8.55 -11.27 10.10
N PRO A 54 7.99 -10.05 10.03
CA PRO A 54 6.88 -9.73 9.14
C PRO A 54 7.35 -9.48 7.70
N THR A 55 8.60 -9.04 7.55
CA THR A 55 9.33 -8.77 6.30
C THR A 55 10.83 -8.65 6.61
N HIS A 56 11.72 -8.58 5.62
CA HIS A 56 13.17 -8.68 5.84
C HIS A 56 14.00 -7.60 5.13
N GLU A 57 13.43 -6.45 4.79
CA GLU A 57 14.16 -5.36 4.13
C GLU A 57 15.46 -5.00 4.86
N GLU A 58 15.38 -4.90 6.18
CA GLU A 58 16.53 -4.54 7.03
C GLU A 58 17.67 -5.55 6.89
N PHE A 59 17.36 -6.83 6.88
CA PHE A 59 18.39 -7.89 6.82
C PHE A 59 19.02 -7.99 5.44
N PHE A 60 18.25 -7.88 4.37
CA PHE A 60 18.80 -7.81 3.02
C PHE A 60 19.71 -6.59 2.85
N THR A 61 19.26 -5.44 3.32
CA THR A 61 20.04 -4.18 3.25
C THR A 61 21.33 -4.26 4.07
N LEU A 62 21.27 -4.80 5.29
CA LEU A 62 22.45 -4.97 6.13
C LEU A 62 23.45 -5.95 5.54
N THR A 63 22.98 -7.04 4.93
CA THR A 63 23.85 -8.01 4.25
C THR A 63 24.53 -7.36 3.05
N VAL A 64 23.79 -6.68 2.19
CA VAL A 64 24.38 -5.96 1.04
C VAL A 64 25.38 -4.91 1.51
N LYS A 65 25.05 -4.13 2.54
CA LYS A 65 25.96 -3.14 3.13
C LYS A 65 27.23 -3.75 3.70
N GLY A 66 27.16 -4.96 4.25
CA GLY A 66 28.29 -5.66 4.88
C GLY A 66 29.19 -6.38 3.89
N GLU A 67 28.64 -6.93 2.83
CA GLU A 67 29.34 -7.81 1.90
C GLU A 67 29.84 -7.11 0.63
N TYR A 68 29.19 -5.99 0.24
CA TYR A 68 29.49 -5.29 -1.01
C TYR A 68 29.97 -3.87 -0.74
N SER A 69 31.08 -3.50 -1.37
CA SER A 69 31.70 -2.17 -1.20
C SER A 69 31.94 -1.42 -2.51
N SER A 70 31.68 -2.06 -3.64
CA SER A 70 31.92 -1.49 -4.96
C SER A 70 30.63 -1.38 -5.77
N TYR A 71 30.45 -0.26 -6.48
CA TYR A 71 29.36 -0.11 -7.45
C TYR A 71 29.43 -1.14 -8.59
N LYS A 72 30.59 -1.78 -8.80
CA LYS A 72 30.78 -2.83 -9.81
C LYS A 72 30.10 -4.15 -9.43
N ASP A 73 29.72 -4.29 -8.18
CA ASP A 73 29.02 -5.48 -7.69
C ASP A 73 27.52 -5.45 -8.00
N PHE A 74 27.01 -4.29 -8.47
CA PHE A 74 25.61 -4.06 -8.80
C PHE A 74 25.36 -4.19 -10.32
N PRO A 75 24.12 -4.56 -10.74
CA PRO A 75 22.93 -4.73 -9.93
C PRO A 75 22.88 -6.06 -9.15
N LEU A 76 22.26 -6.04 -7.98
CA LEU A 76 21.97 -7.25 -7.20
C LEU A 76 20.46 -7.48 -7.12
N ARG A 77 20.05 -8.72 -7.33
CA ARG A 77 18.67 -9.17 -7.10
C ARG A 77 18.71 -10.37 -6.16
N LEU A 78 18.13 -10.21 -5.01
CA LEU A 78 18.15 -11.20 -3.93
C LEU A 78 16.73 -11.57 -3.56
N TYR A 79 16.49 -12.83 -3.20
CA TYR A 79 15.15 -13.24 -2.74
C TYR A 79 15.26 -14.35 -1.70
N GLN A 80 14.17 -14.55 -0.99
CA GLN A 80 13.97 -15.73 -0.14
C GLN A 80 12.56 -16.28 -0.30
N ILE A 81 12.40 -17.54 0.07
CA ILE A 81 11.11 -18.18 0.31
C ILE A 81 11.10 -18.57 1.77
N GLN A 82 10.39 -17.80 2.60
CA GLN A 82 10.49 -17.86 4.05
C GLN A 82 9.13 -17.67 4.70
N THR A 83 8.95 -18.29 5.84
CA THR A 83 7.81 -18.04 6.71
C THR A 83 7.83 -16.61 7.24
N LYS A 84 6.69 -15.94 7.19
CA LYS A 84 6.45 -14.62 7.75
C LYS A 84 5.39 -14.70 8.83
N TYR A 85 5.47 -13.75 9.76
CA TYR A 85 4.57 -13.67 10.91
C TYR A 85 4.02 -12.27 11.01
N ARG A 86 2.68 -12.16 11.04
CA ARG A 86 1.99 -10.90 11.28
C ARG A 86 0.89 -11.15 12.30
N ASP A 87 0.82 -10.35 13.36
CA ASP A 87 -0.22 -10.47 14.37
C ASP A 87 -1.54 -9.88 13.84
N GLU A 88 -2.08 -10.57 12.86
CA GLU A 88 -3.31 -10.19 12.19
C GLU A 88 -4.48 -10.19 13.18
N ALA A 89 -5.11 -9.03 13.36
CA ALA A 89 -6.20 -8.85 14.31
C ALA A 89 -7.43 -9.72 13.95
N ARG A 90 -7.67 -9.96 12.66
CA ARG A 90 -8.83 -10.71 12.16
C ARG A 90 -8.41 -11.73 11.09
N PRO A 91 -7.76 -12.86 11.47
CA PRO A 91 -7.50 -13.94 10.53
C PRO A 91 -8.80 -14.44 9.92
N ARG A 92 -8.79 -14.68 8.62
CA ARG A 92 -9.99 -15.12 7.88
C ARG A 92 -9.64 -15.78 6.56
N ALA A 93 -10.65 -16.32 5.88
CA ALA A 93 -10.50 -16.99 4.59
C ALA A 93 -9.48 -18.16 4.61
N GLY A 94 -9.44 -18.91 5.70
CA GLY A 94 -8.56 -20.06 5.88
C GLY A 94 -7.10 -19.67 5.82
N ILE A 95 -6.38 -20.14 4.80
CA ILE A 95 -4.94 -19.86 4.61
C ILE A 95 -4.66 -18.53 3.91
N LEU A 96 -5.66 -17.83 3.40
CA LEU A 96 -5.44 -16.58 2.63
C LEU A 96 -5.03 -15.42 3.52
N ARG A 97 -5.53 -15.37 4.76
CA ARG A 97 -5.17 -14.31 5.71
C ARG A 97 -4.95 -14.89 7.10
N GLY A 98 -3.75 -15.41 7.32
CA GLY A 98 -3.30 -16.00 8.58
C GLY A 98 -2.21 -15.18 9.26
N ARG A 99 -1.82 -15.63 10.46
CA ARG A 99 -0.73 -15.04 11.23
C ARG A 99 0.64 -15.58 10.88
N GLU A 100 0.68 -16.75 10.27
CA GLU A 100 1.88 -17.42 9.78
C GLU A 100 1.63 -17.87 8.34
N PHE A 101 2.51 -17.48 7.44
CA PHE A 101 2.40 -17.81 6.01
C PHE A 101 3.77 -17.81 5.34
N ILE A 102 3.88 -18.47 4.19
CA ILE A 102 5.10 -18.47 3.39
C ILE A 102 5.02 -17.35 2.38
N MET A 103 6.06 -16.53 2.31
CA MET A 103 6.22 -15.46 1.34
C MET A 103 7.47 -15.70 0.50
N LYS A 104 7.39 -15.43 -0.80
CA LYS A 104 8.56 -15.08 -1.57
C LYS A 104 8.68 -13.56 -1.49
N ASP A 105 9.71 -13.09 -0.86
CA ASP A 105 10.09 -11.67 -0.86
C ASP A 105 11.41 -11.51 -1.61
N ALA A 106 11.49 -10.46 -2.43
CA ALA A 106 12.64 -10.18 -3.28
C ALA A 106 13.00 -8.69 -3.19
N TYR A 107 14.29 -8.41 -3.28
CA TYR A 107 14.88 -7.10 -3.09
C TYR A 107 15.92 -6.86 -4.17
N SER A 108 15.85 -5.71 -4.82
CA SER A 108 16.84 -5.28 -5.81
C SER A 108 17.66 -4.10 -5.29
N PHE A 109 18.90 -4.07 -5.70
CA PHE A 109 19.85 -3.02 -5.37
C PHE A 109 20.55 -2.62 -6.66
N ASP A 110 20.38 -1.37 -7.05
CA ASP A 110 20.85 -0.83 -8.32
C ASP A 110 21.67 0.43 -8.08
N ILE A 111 22.43 0.87 -9.06
CA ILE A 111 23.31 2.04 -8.94
C ILE A 111 22.59 3.36 -9.26
N ASP A 112 21.45 3.29 -9.95
CA ASP A 112 20.66 4.44 -10.35
C ASP A 112 19.19 4.09 -10.58
N ASP A 113 18.37 5.11 -10.83
CA ASP A 113 16.93 4.98 -11.08
C ASP A 113 16.59 4.20 -12.36
N SER A 114 17.48 4.16 -13.33
CA SER A 114 17.28 3.36 -14.56
C SER A 114 17.39 1.89 -14.23
N GLY A 115 18.43 1.48 -13.50
CA GLY A 115 18.59 0.11 -13.02
C GLY A 115 17.44 -0.33 -12.12
N LEU A 116 16.96 0.55 -11.23
CA LEU A 116 15.80 0.28 -10.40
C LEU A 116 14.54 -0.01 -11.25
N LYS A 117 14.29 0.77 -12.29
CA LYS A 117 13.17 0.55 -13.21
C LYS A 117 13.32 -0.78 -13.96
N ASP A 118 14.52 -1.10 -14.43
CA ASP A 118 14.79 -2.37 -15.11
C ASP A 118 14.56 -3.56 -14.17
N ALA A 119 14.97 -3.46 -12.92
CA ALA A 119 14.71 -4.47 -11.90
C ALA A 119 13.21 -4.62 -11.63
N TYR A 120 12.48 -3.50 -11.51
CA TYR A 120 11.03 -3.51 -11.32
C TYR A 120 10.30 -4.22 -12.48
N HIS A 121 10.63 -3.88 -13.71
CA HIS A 121 10.04 -4.52 -14.89
C HIS A 121 10.38 -6.00 -14.99
N ALA A 122 11.63 -6.39 -14.70
CA ALA A 122 12.02 -7.79 -14.68
C ALA A 122 11.24 -8.61 -13.65
N HIS A 123 11.01 -8.06 -12.45
CA HIS A 123 10.16 -8.71 -11.43
C HIS A 123 8.70 -8.78 -11.87
N ARG A 124 8.17 -7.71 -12.45
CA ARG A 124 6.80 -7.67 -12.97
C ARG A 124 6.56 -8.76 -14.01
N GLU A 125 7.46 -8.88 -14.98
CA GLU A 125 7.39 -9.93 -16.01
C GLU A 125 7.54 -11.34 -15.41
N ALA A 126 8.43 -11.51 -14.43
CA ALA A 126 8.55 -12.79 -13.73
C ALA A 126 7.25 -13.18 -13.01
N TYR A 127 6.57 -12.23 -12.37
CA TYR A 127 5.28 -12.48 -11.72
C TYR A 127 4.18 -12.84 -12.73
N GLN A 128 4.14 -12.19 -13.89
CA GLN A 128 3.23 -12.57 -14.95
C GLN A 128 3.46 -14.05 -15.35
N ARG A 129 4.69 -14.44 -15.64
CA ARG A 129 5.02 -15.85 -15.96
C ARG A 129 4.68 -16.81 -14.83
N ILE A 130 4.89 -16.42 -13.56
CA ILE A 130 4.52 -17.24 -12.40
C ILE A 130 3.01 -17.50 -12.40
N PHE A 131 2.18 -16.47 -12.50
CA PHE A 131 0.73 -16.61 -12.45
C PHE A 131 0.18 -17.31 -13.69
N ASP A 132 0.74 -17.06 -14.87
CA ASP A 132 0.38 -17.77 -16.11
C ASP A 132 0.68 -19.27 -15.98
N ARG A 133 1.86 -19.65 -15.47
CA ARG A 133 2.25 -21.05 -15.23
C ARG A 133 1.38 -21.74 -14.17
N LEU A 134 0.85 -20.99 -13.23
CA LEU A 134 -0.08 -21.48 -12.22
C LEU A 134 -1.54 -21.45 -12.68
N ALA A 135 -1.80 -21.00 -13.93
CA ALA A 135 -3.14 -20.83 -14.51
C ALA A 135 -4.06 -19.94 -13.66
N VAL A 136 -3.50 -18.97 -12.94
CA VAL A 136 -4.24 -17.97 -12.19
C VAL A 136 -4.54 -16.78 -13.10
N ARG A 137 -5.83 -16.47 -13.29
CA ARG A 137 -6.23 -15.25 -14.01
C ARG A 137 -6.11 -14.06 -13.08
N TYR A 138 -5.50 -12.99 -13.56
CA TYR A 138 -5.25 -11.79 -12.75
C TYR A 138 -5.41 -10.53 -13.58
N VAL A 139 -5.58 -9.42 -12.89
CA VAL A 139 -5.48 -8.05 -13.41
C VAL A 139 -4.35 -7.36 -12.66
N ILE A 140 -3.46 -6.68 -13.39
CA ILE A 140 -2.44 -5.85 -12.76
C ILE A 140 -3.05 -4.47 -12.54
N VAL A 141 -3.06 -4.02 -11.30
CA VAL A 141 -3.66 -2.75 -10.89
C VAL A 141 -2.63 -1.84 -10.26
N SER A 142 -2.73 -0.55 -10.49
CA SER A 142 -1.96 0.44 -9.75
C SER A 142 -2.39 0.44 -8.29
N ALA A 143 -1.44 0.53 -7.38
CA ALA A 143 -1.66 0.49 -5.94
C ALA A 143 -0.92 1.62 -5.22
N VAL A 144 -1.22 1.81 -3.94
CA VAL A 144 -0.52 2.76 -3.06
C VAL A 144 0.54 2.00 -2.28
N SER A 145 1.77 2.52 -2.24
CA SER A 145 2.90 1.87 -1.53
C SER A 145 2.74 1.85 0.00
N GLY A 146 1.88 2.70 0.56
CA GLY A 146 1.63 2.78 2.00
C GLY A 146 2.90 3.05 2.82
N ALA A 147 2.98 2.44 4.00
CA ALA A 147 4.12 2.57 4.91
C ALA A 147 5.44 1.98 4.36
N MET A 148 5.39 1.20 3.29
CA MET A 148 6.59 0.66 2.63
C MET A 148 7.33 1.72 1.83
N GLY A 149 6.65 2.81 1.43
CA GLY A 149 7.22 3.90 0.65
C GLY A 149 7.40 3.53 -0.83
N GLY A 150 7.92 4.49 -1.61
CA GLY A 150 8.14 4.32 -3.04
C GLY A 150 7.14 5.08 -3.91
N SER A 151 7.53 5.35 -5.16
CA SER A 151 6.75 6.13 -6.13
C SER A 151 5.88 5.30 -7.07
N ALA A 152 6.05 3.98 -7.08
CA ALA A 152 5.28 3.05 -7.92
C ALA A 152 4.97 1.78 -7.14
N SER A 153 3.74 1.32 -7.25
CA SER A 153 3.28 0.06 -6.68
C SER A 153 2.24 -0.55 -7.59
N GLU A 154 2.30 -1.87 -7.74
CA GLU A 154 1.32 -2.66 -8.49
C GLU A 154 0.90 -3.89 -7.68
N GLU A 155 -0.32 -4.32 -7.87
CA GLU A 155 -0.86 -5.55 -7.31
C GLU A 155 -1.38 -6.45 -8.43
N PHE A 156 -1.20 -7.76 -8.27
CA PHE A 156 -1.76 -8.78 -9.14
C PHE A 156 -3.01 -9.34 -8.46
N LEU A 157 -4.18 -8.88 -8.88
CA LEU A 157 -5.45 -9.23 -8.26
C LEU A 157 -6.20 -10.26 -9.10
N ALA A 158 -6.60 -11.36 -8.47
CA ALA A 158 -7.51 -12.33 -9.06
C ALA A 158 -8.96 -11.92 -8.78
N GLU A 159 -9.79 -11.86 -9.81
CA GLU A 159 -11.21 -11.54 -9.67
C GLU A 159 -11.94 -12.64 -8.88
N SER A 160 -12.65 -12.27 -7.81
CA SER A 160 -13.40 -13.19 -6.96
C SER A 160 -14.55 -12.48 -6.26
N GLU A 161 -15.70 -13.14 -6.18
CA GLU A 161 -16.87 -12.63 -5.44
C GLU A 161 -16.65 -12.63 -3.91
N VAL A 162 -15.69 -13.41 -3.43
CA VAL A 162 -15.33 -13.50 -2.01
C VAL A 162 -14.04 -12.74 -1.68
N GLY A 163 -13.55 -11.93 -2.60
CA GLY A 163 -12.38 -11.07 -2.41
C GLY A 163 -12.66 -9.94 -1.41
N GLU A 164 -11.59 -9.37 -0.86
CA GLU A 164 -11.67 -8.29 0.12
C GLU A 164 -11.38 -6.93 -0.50
N ASP A 165 -10.53 -6.91 -1.52
CA ASP A 165 -10.11 -5.67 -2.18
C ASP A 165 -10.99 -5.39 -3.40
N THR A 166 -11.17 -4.11 -3.68
CA THR A 166 -11.93 -3.64 -4.83
C THR A 166 -11.02 -2.83 -5.74
N PHE A 167 -11.11 -3.07 -7.04
CA PHE A 167 -10.39 -2.29 -8.04
C PHE A 167 -11.33 -1.76 -9.14
N VAL A 168 -10.90 -0.70 -9.78
CA VAL A 168 -11.57 -0.09 -10.94
C VAL A 168 -10.82 -0.46 -12.20
N ARG A 169 -11.54 -0.84 -13.26
CA ARG A 169 -10.96 -1.15 -14.56
C ARG A 169 -11.74 -0.47 -15.68
N CYS A 170 -11.02 0.16 -16.58
CA CYS A 170 -11.57 0.67 -17.85
C CYS A 170 -11.25 -0.30 -18.98
N LEU A 171 -12.25 -0.92 -19.56
CA LEU A 171 -12.07 -1.90 -20.65
C LEU A 171 -11.58 -1.27 -21.96
N GLN A 172 -11.80 0.05 -22.16
CA GLN A 172 -11.40 0.74 -23.38
C GLN A 172 -9.93 1.18 -23.35
N SER A 173 -9.47 1.75 -22.23
CA SER A 173 -8.11 2.26 -22.08
C SER A 173 -7.13 1.23 -21.52
N GLY A 174 -7.62 0.15 -20.91
CA GLY A 174 -6.81 -0.80 -20.16
C GLY A 174 -6.38 -0.30 -18.76
N TYR A 175 -6.80 0.90 -18.36
CA TYR A 175 -6.53 1.43 -17.01
C TYR A 175 -7.12 0.52 -15.94
N ALA A 176 -6.32 0.19 -14.93
CA ALA A 176 -6.79 -0.53 -13.75
C ALA A 176 -6.05 -0.03 -12.50
N ALA A 177 -6.78 0.21 -11.44
CA ALA A 177 -6.23 0.67 -10.16
C ALA A 177 -7.05 0.16 -8.98
N ASN A 178 -6.38 -0.14 -7.88
CA ASN A 178 -7.06 -0.31 -6.59
C ASN A 178 -7.82 0.98 -6.26
N VAL A 179 -9.00 0.87 -5.62
CA VAL A 179 -9.85 2.04 -5.31
C VAL A 179 -9.11 3.14 -4.55
N GLU A 180 -8.11 2.78 -3.74
CA GLU A 180 -7.28 3.72 -3.00
C GLU A 180 -6.27 4.46 -3.89
N ALA A 181 -5.96 3.92 -5.06
CA ALA A 181 -4.98 4.47 -6.02
C ALA A 181 -5.65 5.10 -7.25
N VAL A 182 -6.98 5.11 -7.31
CA VAL A 182 -7.70 5.70 -8.46
C VAL A 182 -7.46 7.19 -8.52
N VAL A 183 -7.00 7.64 -9.69
CA VAL A 183 -6.91 9.06 -10.01
C VAL A 183 -7.98 9.39 -11.05
N THR A 184 -8.87 10.28 -10.71
CA THR A 184 -9.90 10.79 -11.61
C THR A 184 -9.54 12.21 -12.08
N ALA A 185 -9.89 12.52 -13.31
CA ALA A 185 -9.77 13.91 -13.76
C ALA A 185 -10.72 14.80 -12.95
N VAL A 186 -10.23 15.98 -12.59
CA VAL A 186 -11.09 17.00 -12.02
C VAL A 186 -12.10 17.42 -13.11
N PRO A 187 -13.41 17.41 -12.84
CA PRO A 187 -14.38 17.91 -13.81
C PRO A 187 -14.12 19.38 -14.14
N ASP A 188 -14.48 19.76 -15.34
CA ASP A 188 -14.38 21.17 -15.75
C ASP A 188 -15.13 22.05 -14.76
N ALA A 189 -14.54 23.19 -14.39
CA ALA A 189 -15.19 24.13 -13.51
C ALA A 189 -16.45 24.71 -14.20
N LEU A 190 -17.57 24.69 -13.49
CA LEU A 190 -18.76 25.34 -13.97
C LEU A 190 -18.52 26.86 -14.02
N PRO A 191 -19.02 27.56 -15.06
CA PRO A 191 -18.90 29.02 -15.12
C PRO A 191 -19.60 29.66 -13.92
N ILE A 192 -18.93 30.62 -13.30
CA ILE A 192 -19.50 31.37 -12.16
C ILE A 192 -20.60 32.31 -12.63
N GLU A 193 -20.50 32.77 -13.88
CA GLU A 193 -21.47 33.70 -14.48
C GLU A 193 -22.86 33.04 -14.61
N GLY A 194 -23.87 33.70 -14.07
CA GLY A 194 -25.24 33.18 -14.08
C GLY A 194 -25.60 32.22 -12.95
N GLN A 195 -24.67 31.94 -12.04
CA GLN A 195 -25.01 31.20 -10.83
C GLN A 195 -25.82 32.08 -9.85
N PRO A 196 -26.78 31.52 -9.13
CA PRO A 196 -27.51 32.23 -8.10
C PRO A 196 -26.57 32.73 -6.99
N GLU A 197 -26.96 33.82 -6.33
CA GLU A 197 -26.22 34.33 -5.19
C GLU A 197 -26.17 33.27 -4.06
N ALA A 198 -25.02 33.16 -3.40
CA ALA A 198 -24.83 32.19 -2.31
C ALA A 198 -25.74 32.55 -1.11
N VAL A 199 -26.47 31.56 -0.61
CA VAL A 199 -27.34 31.70 0.55
C VAL A 199 -26.83 30.79 1.66
N VAL A 200 -26.81 31.33 2.90
CA VAL A 200 -26.41 30.56 4.09
C VAL A 200 -27.68 30.04 4.77
N TYR A 201 -27.69 28.75 5.05
CA TYR A 201 -28.76 28.10 5.77
C TYR A 201 -28.21 27.46 7.06
N ASP A 202 -28.98 27.59 8.14
CA ASP A 202 -28.75 26.77 9.33
C ASP A 202 -29.27 25.34 9.10
N THR A 203 -28.44 24.36 9.35
CA THR A 203 -28.75 22.94 9.12
C THR A 203 -28.71 22.18 10.45
N PRO A 204 -29.65 22.44 11.37
CA PRO A 204 -29.71 21.76 12.66
C PRO A 204 -29.88 20.25 12.46
N ASP A 205 -29.22 19.47 13.30
CA ASP A 205 -29.31 18.01 13.31
C ASP A 205 -28.91 17.29 12.01
N ALA A 206 -28.12 17.97 11.14
CA ALA A 206 -27.61 17.42 9.89
C ALA A 206 -26.07 17.14 9.90
N PRO A 207 -25.55 16.26 10.78
CA PRO A 207 -24.10 16.05 10.92
C PRO A 207 -23.48 15.21 9.81
N THR A 208 -24.26 14.53 8.99
CA THR A 208 -23.80 13.68 7.89
C THR A 208 -24.32 14.16 6.54
N ILE A 209 -23.69 13.73 5.44
CA ILE A 209 -24.17 14.03 4.08
C ILE A 209 -25.61 13.54 3.90
N ALA A 210 -25.94 12.36 4.36
CA ALA A 210 -27.30 11.81 4.25
C ALA A 210 -28.34 12.70 4.95
N THR A 211 -28.11 13.07 6.20
CA THR A 211 -29.02 13.96 6.95
C THR A 211 -29.06 15.38 6.37
N LEU A 212 -27.95 15.86 5.78
CA LEU A 212 -27.92 17.13 5.08
C LEU A 212 -28.77 17.10 3.79
N VAL A 213 -28.68 16.03 3.01
CA VAL A 213 -29.50 15.81 1.81
C VAL A 213 -30.99 15.73 2.18
N ASP A 214 -31.33 14.94 3.20
CA ASP A 214 -32.70 14.84 3.71
C ASP A 214 -33.24 16.21 4.11
N TRP A 215 -32.48 16.98 4.89
CA TRP A 215 -32.85 18.33 5.29
C TRP A 215 -33.00 19.27 4.05
N ALA A 216 -32.04 19.26 3.12
CA ALA A 216 -32.05 20.13 1.93
C ALA A 216 -33.26 19.88 1.05
N ASN A 217 -33.77 18.67 0.98
CA ASN A 217 -34.96 18.30 0.22
C ASN A 217 -36.28 18.65 0.97
N THR A 218 -36.21 19.11 2.21
CA THR A 218 -37.36 19.69 2.91
C THR A 218 -37.51 21.22 2.63
N VAL A 219 -36.45 21.83 2.14
CA VAL A 219 -36.41 23.26 1.78
C VAL A 219 -36.56 23.39 0.26
N ASP A 220 -37.32 24.38 -0.19
CA ASP A 220 -37.46 24.68 -1.63
C ASP A 220 -36.17 25.34 -2.15
N LEU A 221 -35.26 24.52 -2.67
CA LEU A 221 -34.02 24.94 -3.31
C LEU A 221 -34.13 24.98 -4.85
N GLY A 222 -35.36 24.84 -5.38
CA GLY A 222 -35.64 24.88 -6.82
C GLY A 222 -35.22 23.59 -7.56
N ARG A 223 -34.65 22.60 -6.89
CA ARG A 223 -34.29 21.31 -7.45
C ARG A 223 -34.09 20.27 -6.35
N GLU A 224 -34.16 18.99 -6.72
CA GLU A 224 -33.77 17.89 -5.83
C GLU A 224 -32.25 17.90 -5.59
N ILE A 225 -31.87 17.71 -4.34
CA ILE A 225 -30.47 17.64 -3.90
C ILE A 225 -30.09 16.18 -3.63
N THR A 226 -28.95 15.77 -4.15
CA THR A 226 -28.36 14.43 -3.95
C THR A 226 -27.02 14.53 -3.21
N ALA A 227 -26.48 13.42 -2.78
CA ALA A 227 -25.14 13.38 -2.15
C ALA A 227 -24.03 13.95 -3.06
N ALA A 228 -24.18 13.81 -4.39
CA ALA A 228 -23.23 14.33 -5.36
C ALA A 228 -23.24 15.88 -5.46
N ASP A 229 -24.30 16.52 -4.99
CA ASP A 229 -24.43 17.98 -4.95
C ASP A 229 -23.82 18.60 -3.68
N THR A 230 -23.34 17.77 -2.75
CA THR A 230 -22.80 18.24 -1.47
C THR A 230 -21.29 18.27 -1.47
N LEU A 231 -20.69 19.32 -0.91
CA LEU A 231 -19.26 19.40 -0.62
C LEU A 231 -19.08 19.54 0.88
N LYS A 232 -18.33 18.59 1.47
CA LYS A 232 -17.98 18.63 2.89
C LYS A 232 -16.52 19.06 3.04
N ASN A 233 -16.30 20.24 3.60
CA ASN A 233 -14.97 20.66 4.01
C ASN A 233 -14.61 19.97 5.34
N VAL A 234 -13.46 19.31 5.39
CA VAL A 234 -12.90 18.75 6.61
C VAL A 234 -11.85 19.70 7.14
N LEU A 235 -12.03 20.19 8.37
CA LEU A 235 -11.05 21.03 9.03
C LEU A 235 -10.13 20.14 9.88
N LEU A 236 -8.85 20.16 9.54
CA LEU A 236 -7.79 19.46 10.28
C LEU A 236 -7.03 20.48 11.13
N LYS A 237 -6.75 20.10 12.37
CA LYS A 237 -5.83 20.83 13.22
C LYS A 237 -4.43 20.21 13.06
N VAL A 238 -3.53 20.93 12.41
CA VAL A 238 -2.20 20.46 12.08
C VAL A 238 -1.18 21.17 12.96
N ARG A 239 -0.23 20.41 13.53
CA ARG A 239 0.86 20.97 14.31
C ARG A 239 2.02 21.29 13.39
N GLN A 240 2.39 22.57 13.34
CA GLN A 240 3.53 23.05 12.58
C GLN A 240 4.87 22.63 13.24
N PRO A 241 5.97 22.60 12.49
CA PRO A 241 7.29 22.28 13.04
C PRO A 241 7.73 23.16 14.21
N GLY A 242 7.21 24.41 14.29
CA GLY A 242 7.42 25.33 15.42
C GLY A 242 6.56 25.07 16.66
N GLY A 243 5.70 24.05 16.62
CA GLY A 243 4.81 23.67 17.73
C GLY A 243 3.47 24.40 17.77
N GLU A 244 3.24 25.36 16.90
CA GLU A 244 1.96 26.06 16.75
C GLU A 244 0.93 25.21 16.04
N TRP A 245 -0.36 25.45 16.32
CA TRP A 245 -1.47 24.76 15.68
C TRP A 245 -2.11 25.64 14.61
N GLU A 246 -2.28 25.06 13.42
CA GLU A 246 -2.94 25.70 12.30
C GLU A 246 -4.16 24.88 11.87
N LEU A 247 -5.21 25.54 11.38
CA LEU A 247 -6.38 24.89 10.78
C LEU A 247 -6.16 24.78 9.27
N LEU A 248 -6.21 23.55 8.76
CA LEU A 248 -6.16 23.23 7.34
C LEU A 248 -7.53 22.74 6.91
N GLY A 249 -8.13 23.40 5.92
CA GLY A 249 -9.34 22.93 5.25
C GLY A 249 -8.97 22.05 4.05
N ILE A 250 -9.58 20.88 3.94
CA ILE A 250 -9.46 19.96 2.81
C ILE A 250 -10.84 19.49 2.35
#